data_7017aa29477c5cd490bc5f69b8134ece
#
_entry.id   7017aa29477c5cd490bc5f69b8134ece
#
_cell.length_a   1.000
_cell.length_b   1.000
_cell.length_c   1.000
_cell.angle_alpha   90.00
_cell.angle_beta   90.00
_cell.angle_gamma   90.00
#
_symmetry.space_group_name_H-M   'P 1'
#
loop_
_entity.id
_entity.type
_entity.pdbx_description
1 polymer ?
#
loop_
_entity_poly.entity_id
_entity_poly.type
_entity_poly.pdbx_seq_one_letter_code
_entity_poly.pdbx_strand_id
1 'polypeptide(L)'
;MAPIFWGIQDADRPLTDDGKILGYLPQVEKTYGYFQSAYSHINEYQLAIAESTTSQRNELICTMDNGKQIMTIEQAMIFALQRYQKARDAVQFIGDLCTTYGFLPSSGDGSEALVIADTEEAWVFEVFGVGAGWTPESKKPGAIWAAQRLPDDEATMIPNWSIIKQIDPKDKNNFLVSDNYMQEAIDRGWYNPQSGEPFVWQEVYAPIPQEFATSRFWLFYHTFMPNLKEWPNRMLDPSNPYKGKEPYFQFVEPVSIYPFSAVPEQKISVQDIIAFQRSTFEGTIYDMTSYPEWLVPDGKGGFVKSPLATPFPDSEMRKLLKQTYRRPVARHRGHYGMVTQLRGWLPNEIGGVYWVYLDNPYFSPYVPIYAGNLSVAETYNTYNPNVYDEKSARWAIDFVDNLANLRFQHIAKDVRAVRDPFEADLFANQAQIEAEASKLYKKDPALARQYLTKYSNSKMDEVTKMFLDLRNQIIVRYTNNLE
;
A
#
# COMPACT_ATOMS: atom_id res chain seq x y z
N MET A 1 12.87 -16.57 23.09
CA MET A 1 11.55 -16.64 22.40
C MET A 1 11.15 -15.22 22.04
N ALA A 2 10.67 -15.00 20.82
CA ALA A 2 10.11 -13.72 20.35
C ALA A 2 8.59 -13.75 20.49
N PRO A 3 7.94 -12.75 21.09
CA PRO A 3 6.50 -12.71 21.23
C PRO A 3 5.80 -12.41 19.89
N ILE A 4 4.64 -13.03 19.68
CA ILE A 4 3.69 -12.71 18.62
C ILE A 4 2.62 -11.84 19.26
N PHE A 5 2.46 -10.61 18.74
CA PHE A 5 1.53 -9.64 19.31
C PHE A 5 0.27 -9.49 18.46
N TRP A 6 -0.79 -9.02 19.09
CA TRP A 6 -2.00 -8.52 18.45
C TRP A 6 -2.18 -7.04 18.77
N GLY A 7 -2.67 -6.27 17.80
CA GLY A 7 -3.13 -4.88 18.02
C GLY A 7 -2.04 -3.82 17.98
N ILE A 8 -0.80 -4.17 17.65
CA ILE A 8 0.28 -3.17 17.45
C ILE A 8 0.00 -2.25 16.26
N GLN A 9 -0.99 -2.57 15.44
CA GLN A 9 -1.13 -2.00 14.11
C GLN A 9 -2.46 -1.44 13.78
N ASP A 10 -3.41 -1.55 14.68
CA ASP A 10 -4.69 -0.93 14.49
C ASP A 10 -4.48 0.60 14.56
N ALA A 11 -4.51 1.23 13.39
CA ALA A 11 -4.30 2.66 13.26
C ALA A 11 -5.42 3.50 13.91
N ASP A 12 -6.58 2.91 14.12
CA ASP A 12 -7.70 3.52 14.83
C ASP A 12 -7.60 3.32 16.36
N ARG A 13 -6.61 2.57 16.82
CA ARG A 13 -6.32 2.37 18.24
C ARG A 13 -4.97 2.96 18.59
N PRO A 14 -4.84 3.59 19.76
CA PRO A 14 -3.53 3.99 20.24
C PRO A 14 -2.61 2.77 20.24
N LEU A 15 -1.43 2.92 19.63
CA LEU A 15 -0.35 1.96 19.84
C LEU A 15 -0.12 1.86 21.35
N THR A 16 -0.63 0.82 21.96
CA THR A 16 -0.30 0.50 23.33
C THR A 16 1.01 -0.28 23.28
N ASP A 17 2.00 0.11 24.07
CA ASP A 17 3.25 -0.64 24.24
C ASP A 17 2.98 -2.08 24.71
N ASP A 18 1.76 -2.35 25.16
CA ASP A 18 1.27 -3.60 25.68
C ASP A 18 0.32 -4.31 24.71
N GLY A 19 0.72 -4.49 23.44
CA GLY A 19 -0.03 -5.38 22.52
C GLY A 19 -0.26 -6.74 23.18
N LYS A 20 -1.46 -7.31 23.01
CA LYS A 20 -1.79 -8.64 23.56
C LYS A 20 -0.86 -9.69 22.96
N ILE A 21 -0.13 -10.41 23.81
CA ILE A 21 0.71 -11.55 23.36
C ILE A 21 -0.20 -12.75 23.07
N LEU A 22 -0.16 -13.23 21.83
CA LEU A 22 -0.89 -14.39 21.35
C LEU A 22 -0.10 -15.69 21.48
N GLY A 23 1.23 -15.61 21.41
CA GLY A 23 2.14 -16.74 21.47
C GLY A 23 3.57 -16.35 21.29
N TYR A 24 4.43 -17.31 21.02
CA TYR A 24 5.87 -17.11 20.89
C TYR A 24 6.45 -17.99 19.78
N LEU A 25 7.47 -17.47 19.10
CA LEU A 25 8.32 -18.24 18.19
C LEU A 25 9.78 -18.22 18.63
N PRO A 26 10.65 -19.14 18.15
CA PRO A 26 12.06 -19.13 18.44
C PRO A 26 12.70 -17.78 18.07
N GLN A 27 13.49 -17.19 18.97
CA GLN A 27 14.24 -15.97 18.68
C GLN A 27 15.59 -16.33 18.07
N VAL A 28 16.05 -15.47 17.14
CA VAL A 28 17.39 -15.54 16.57
C VAL A 28 18.39 -14.79 17.46
N GLU A 29 19.68 -15.12 17.33
CA GLU A 29 20.73 -14.51 18.13
C GLU A 29 20.89 -13.01 17.86
N LYS A 30 20.73 -12.61 16.57
CA LYS A 30 20.83 -11.23 16.10
C LYS A 30 19.73 -10.91 15.11
N THR A 31 19.09 -9.77 15.27
CA THR A 31 18.11 -9.22 14.33
C THR A 31 18.71 -8.08 13.52
N TYR A 32 18.18 -7.88 12.30
CA TYR A 32 18.52 -6.73 11.47
C TYR A 32 17.75 -5.49 11.92
N GLY A 33 18.32 -4.31 11.67
CA GLY A 33 17.64 -3.03 11.83
C GLY A 33 16.57 -2.85 10.76
N TYR A 34 15.41 -2.33 11.15
CA TYR A 34 14.31 -2.03 10.24
C TYR A 34 13.52 -0.81 10.73
N PHE A 35 12.74 -0.18 9.84
CA PHE A 35 11.84 0.89 10.24
C PHE A 35 10.53 0.29 10.73
N GLN A 36 10.25 0.50 12.02
CA GLN A 36 9.00 0.05 12.62
C GLN A 36 7.88 1.03 12.31
N SER A 37 6.79 0.50 11.81
CA SER A 37 5.51 1.18 11.61
C SER A 37 4.38 0.17 11.79
N ALA A 38 3.15 0.56 11.59
CA ALA A 38 2.03 -0.37 11.68
C ALA A 38 2.25 -1.59 10.78
N TYR A 39 2.54 -1.36 9.49
CA TYR A 39 3.12 -2.35 8.59
C TYR A 39 4.55 -1.91 8.30
N SER A 40 5.53 -2.68 8.75
CA SER A 40 6.94 -2.34 8.57
C SER A 40 7.41 -2.72 7.16
N HIS A 41 8.21 -1.84 6.52
CA HIS A 41 8.38 -1.91 5.09
C HIS A 41 9.80 -2.19 4.59
N ILE A 42 10.85 -1.86 5.33
CA ILE A 42 12.23 -2.01 4.84
C ILE A 42 13.20 -2.28 5.98
N ASN A 43 14.20 -3.12 5.72
CA ASN A 43 15.32 -3.34 6.62
C ASN A 43 16.65 -2.75 6.10
N GLU A 44 17.68 -2.82 6.92
CA GLU A 44 19.02 -2.30 6.62
C GLU A 44 19.74 -3.00 5.45
N TYR A 45 19.22 -4.12 4.95
CA TYR A 45 19.74 -4.88 3.81
C TYR A 45 18.95 -4.69 2.51
N GLN A 46 18.06 -3.70 2.46
CA GLN A 46 17.19 -3.43 1.31
C GLN A 46 16.18 -4.55 1.01
N LEU A 47 15.82 -5.38 1.99
CA LEU A 47 14.61 -6.18 1.89
C LEU A 47 13.42 -5.26 2.17
N ALA A 48 12.48 -5.19 1.22
CA ALA A 48 11.29 -4.37 1.33
C ALA A 48 10.02 -5.21 1.21
N ILE A 49 9.00 -4.85 2.01
CA ILE A 49 7.70 -5.53 2.04
C ILE A 49 6.60 -4.46 2.05
N ALA A 50 5.61 -4.61 1.19
CA ALA A 50 4.39 -3.79 1.17
C ALA A 50 3.16 -4.69 1.25
N GLU A 51 2.10 -4.20 1.87
CA GLU A 51 0.90 -4.98 2.18
C GLU A 51 -0.33 -4.41 1.45
N SER A 52 -1.30 -5.30 1.19
CA SER A 52 -2.64 -4.96 0.72
C SER A 52 -3.64 -6.02 1.18
N THR A 53 -4.59 -5.64 2.04
CA THR A 53 -5.71 -6.52 2.41
C THR A 53 -6.51 -6.93 1.18
N THR A 54 -6.82 -8.21 1.04
CA THR A 54 -7.61 -8.76 -0.06
C THR A 54 -8.88 -9.45 0.45
N SER A 55 -9.78 -9.80 -0.45
CA SER A 55 -10.99 -10.56 -0.10
C SER A 55 -10.71 -12.06 -0.13
N GLN A 56 -11.45 -12.82 0.66
CA GLN A 56 -11.43 -14.28 0.65
C GLN A 56 -12.86 -14.85 0.78
N ARG A 57 -13.00 -16.16 0.57
CA ARG A 57 -14.27 -16.84 0.84
C ARG A 57 -14.59 -16.81 2.33
N ASN A 58 -15.87 -16.64 2.67
CA ASN A 58 -16.32 -16.53 4.06
C ASN A 58 -15.96 -17.76 4.91
N GLU A 59 -15.92 -18.95 4.30
CA GLU A 59 -15.58 -20.20 4.96
C GLU A 59 -14.13 -20.28 5.42
N LEU A 60 -13.27 -19.39 4.92
CA LEU A 60 -11.85 -19.29 5.29
C LEU A 60 -11.61 -18.34 6.46
N ILE A 61 -12.60 -17.54 6.81
CA ILE A 61 -12.47 -16.47 7.80
C ILE A 61 -12.35 -17.07 9.20
N CYS A 62 -11.43 -16.53 9.98
CA CYS A 62 -11.36 -16.72 11.42
C CYS A 62 -11.10 -15.38 12.12
N THR A 63 -11.40 -15.32 13.40
CA THR A 63 -11.15 -14.17 14.28
C THR A 63 -10.47 -14.64 15.56
N MET A 64 -9.95 -13.74 16.36
CA MET A 64 -9.41 -14.05 17.69
C MET A 64 -10.42 -14.76 18.61
N ASP A 65 -11.73 -14.52 18.41
CA ASP A 65 -12.77 -15.05 19.29
C ASP A 65 -13.19 -16.46 18.88
N ASN A 66 -13.05 -16.84 17.62
CA ASN A 66 -13.55 -18.11 17.10
C ASN A 66 -12.46 -19.05 16.54
N GLY A 67 -11.22 -18.60 16.44
CA GLY A 67 -10.09 -19.37 15.91
C GLY A 67 -8.99 -19.64 16.94
N LYS A 68 -7.99 -20.40 16.52
CA LYS A 68 -6.75 -20.65 17.28
C LYS A 68 -5.51 -20.14 16.54
N GLN A 69 -5.71 -19.50 15.40
CA GLN A 69 -4.67 -18.86 14.61
C GLN A 69 -4.11 -17.67 15.37
N ILE A 70 -2.80 -17.45 15.29
CA ILE A 70 -2.12 -16.37 16.03
C ILE A 70 -1.13 -15.56 15.20
N MET A 71 -0.88 -15.91 13.92
CA MET A 71 0.06 -15.20 13.08
C MET A 71 -0.67 -14.18 12.21
N THR A 72 -0.54 -12.90 12.55
CA THR A 72 -1.00 -11.82 11.68
C THR A 72 0.08 -11.47 10.65
N ILE A 73 -0.34 -10.90 9.51
CA ILE A 73 0.60 -10.63 8.42
C ILE A 73 1.67 -9.62 8.82
N GLU A 74 1.32 -8.63 9.57
CA GLU A 74 2.21 -7.60 10.06
C GLU A 74 3.28 -8.14 10.99
N GLN A 75 2.95 -9.09 11.85
CA GLN A 75 3.95 -9.76 12.68
C GLN A 75 4.89 -10.61 11.85
N ALA A 76 4.35 -11.30 10.84
CA ALA A 76 5.15 -12.07 9.89
C ALA A 76 6.11 -11.17 9.09
N MET A 77 5.66 -9.98 8.65
CA MET A 77 6.50 -8.97 7.99
C MET A 77 7.65 -8.52 8.89
N ILE A 78 7.38 -8.17 10.16
CA ILE A 78 8.40 -7.77 11.13
C ILE A 78 9.43 -8.88 11.32
N PHE A 79 9.00 -10.12 11.52
CA PHE A 79 9.94 -11.23 11.70
C PHE A 79 10.77 -11.51 10.45
N ALA A 80 10.21 -11.34 9.25
CA ALA A 80 10.96 -11.47 8.01
C ALA A 80 12.00 -10.34 7.87
N LEU A 81 11.63 -9.09 8.11
CA LEU A 81 12.57 -7.95 8.07
C LEU A 81 13.70 -8.07 9.09
N GLN A 82 13.43 -8.64 10.26
CA GLN A 82 14.43 -8.88 11.30
C GLN A 82 15.44 -9.97 10.95
N ARG A 83 15.13 -10.89 10.02
CA ARG A 83 15.85 -12.18 9.89
C ARG A 83 16.39 -12.45 8.50
N TYR A 84 15.84 -11.82 7.45
CA TYR A 84 16.17 -12.13 6.06
C TYR A 84 16.65 -10.91 5.29
N GLN A 85 17.47 -11.19 4.27
CA GLN A 85 18.02 -10.18 3.35
C GLN A 85 17.49 -10.37 1.93
N LYS A 86 17.00 -11.56 1.61
CA LYS A 86 16.52 -11.93 0.28
C LYS A 86 15.01 -12.11 0.26
N ALA A 87 14.39 -11.59 -0.81
CA ALA A 87 12.95 -11.63 -0.97
C ALA A 87 12.40 -13.05 -0.97
N ARG A 88 13.02 -13.98 -1.69
CA ARG A 88 12.63 -15.39 -1.76
C ARG A 88 12.62 -16.08 -0.41
N ASP A 89 13.64 -15.85 0.41
CA ASP A 89 13.77 -16.44 1.73
C ASP A 89 12.69 -15.86 2.68
N ALA A 90 12.42 -14.57 2.55
CA ALA A 90 11.36 -13.89 3.30
C ALA A 90 9.97 -14.43 2.91
N VAL A 91 9.70 -14.66 1.61
CA VAL A 91 8.46 -15.27 1.11
C VAL A 91 8.24 -16.65 1.76
N GLN A 92 9.24 -17.53 1.68
CA GLN A 92 9.15 -18.87 2.26
C GLN A 92 8.91 -18.80 3.77
N PHE A 93 9.66 -17.95 4.47
CA PHE A 93 9.57 -17.81 5.92
C PHE A 93 8.19 -17.28 6.36
N ILE A 94 7.65 -16.26 5.69
CA ILE A 94 6.30 -15.74 5.97
C ILE A 94 5.25 -16.83 5.76
N GLY A 95 5.35 -17.59 4.65
CA GLY A 95 4.48 -18.72 4.38
C GLY A 95 4.55 -19.80 5.46
N ASP A 96 5.76 -20.16 5.91
CA ASP A 96 5.99 -21.14 6.98
C ASP A 96 5.44 -20.67 8.32
N LEU A 97 5.56 -19.38 8.65
CA LEU A 97 4.95 -18.80 9.85
C LEU A 97 3.43 -18.89 9.82
N CYS A 98 2.80 -18.49 8.71
CA CYS A 98 1.36 -18.57 8.55
C CYS A 98 0.86 -20.05 8.59
N THR A 99 1.61 -20.97 7.98
CA THR A 99 1.30 -22.40 8.00
C THR A 99 1.37 -22.98 9.42
N THR A 100 2.43 -22.63 10.16
CA THR A 100 2.72 -23.21 11.47
C THR A 100 1.86 -22.66 12.59
N TYR A 101 1.69 -21.33 12.61
CA TYR A 101 0.99 -20.62 13.69
C TYR A 101 -0.47 -20.29 13.36
N GLY A 102 -0.90 -20.58 12.13
CA GLY A 102 -2.22 -20.23 11.61
C GLY A 102 -2.34 -18.75 11.28
N PHE A 103 -2.76 -18.45 10.05
CA PHE A 103 -2.99 -17.07 9.62
C PHE A 103 -4.24 -16.50 10.30
N LEU A 104 -4.05 -15.37 10.99
CA LEU A 104 -5.10 -14.61 11.66
C LEU A 104 -5.28 -13.27 10.94
N PRO A 105 -6.42 -13.02 10.28
CA PRO A 105 -6.70 -11.71 9.68
C PRO A 105 -6.66 -10.59 10.73
N SER A 106 -5.92 -9.52 10.46
CA SER A 106 -5.82 -8.34 11.31
C SER A 106 -6.71 -7.20 10.86
N SER A 107 -7.10 -7.15 9.59
CA SER A 107 -8.00 -6.15 9.01
C SER A 107 -9.38 -6.74 8.70
N GLY A 108 -10.13 -7.09 9.74
CA GLY A 108 -11.49 -7.64 9.61
C GLY A 108 -11.49 -9.06 9.05
N ASP A 109 -12.29 -9.28 8.00
CA ASP A 109 -12.53 -10.61 7.42
C ASP A 109 -11.61 -10.93 6.25
N GLY A 110 -10.61 -10.06 5.99
CA GLY A 110 -9.77 -10.13 4.80
C GLY A 110 -8.74 -11.24 4.84
N SER A 111 -8.21 -11.53 3.66
CA SER A 111 -6.92 -12.17 3.45
C SER A 111 -5.89 -11.10 3.19
N GLU A 112 -4.63 -11.47 3.04
CA GLU A 112 -3.56 -10.50 2.82
C GLU A 112 -2.72 -10.86 1.60
N ALA A 113 -2.24 -9.82 0.95
CA ALA A 113 -1.25 -9.93 -0.12
C ALA A 113 -0.06 -9.02 0.18
N LEU A 114 1.13 -9.50 -0.15
CA LEU A 114 2.37 -8.75 0.02
C LEU A 114 3.10 -8.60 -1.32
N VAL A 115 3.74 -7.45 -1.52
CA VAL A 115 4.87 -7.33 -2.44
C VAL A 115 6.14 -7.41 -1.60
N ILE A 116 7.00 -8.38 -1.91
CA ILE A 116 8.26 -8.61 -1.20
C ILE A 116 9.38 -8.47 -2.23
N ALA A 117 10.30 -7.54 -2.01
CA ALA A 117 11.37 -7.26 -2.96
C ALA A 117 12.71 -7.08 -2.27
N ASP A 118 13.75 -7.49 -2.94
CA ASP A 118 15.14 -7.12 -2.65
C ASP A 118 15.76 -6.43 -3.88
N THR A 119 17.08 -6.34 -3.93
CA THR A 119 17.80 -5.71 -5.05
C THR A 119 17.88 -6.58 -6.32
N GLU A 120 17.37 -7.80 -6.29
CA GLU A 120 17.50 -8.79 -7.37
C GLU A 120 16.16 -9.31 -7.87
N GLU A 121 15.17 -9.49 -6.98
CA GLU A 121 13.87 -10.03 -7.36
C GLU A 121 12.72 -9.42 -6.55
N ALA A 122 11.51 -9.48 -7.11
CA ALA A 122 10.27 -9.09 -6.47
C ALA A 122 9.23 -10.22 -6.58
N TRP A 123 8.42 -10.36 -5.54
CA TRP A 123 7.42 -11.39 -5.39
C TRP A 123 6.08 -10.80 -4.98
N VAL A 124 5.01 -11.35 -5.53
CA VAL A 124 3.66 -11.21 -4.96
C VAL A 124 3.38 -12.45 -4.14
N PHE A 125 3.07 -12.27 -2.87
CA PHE A 125 2.67 -13.32 -1.93
C PHE A 125 1.22 -13.09 -1.54
N GLU A 126 0.40 -14.14 -1.53
CA GLU A 126 -0.99 -14.09 -1.10
C GLU A 126 -1.27 -15.20 -0.10
N VAL A 127 -1.99 -14.88 0.97
CA VAL A 127 -2.35 -15.80 2.04
C VAL A 127 -3.82 -15.74 2.36
N PHE A 128 -4.44 -16.90 2.46
CA PHE A 128 -5.82 -17.13 2.88
C PHE A 128 -5.87 -17.95 4.16
N GLY A 129 -6.94 -17.79 4.92
CA GLY A 129 -7.22 -18.58 6.09
C GLY A 129 -7.64 -20.03 5.75
N VAL A 130 -7.83 -20.82 6.79
CA VAL A 130 -8.39 -22.18 6.70
C VAL A 130 -9.69 -22.33 7.50
N GLY A 131 -10.22 -21.21 7.99
CA GLY A 131 -11.44 -21.14 8.80
C GLY A 131 -11.20 -21.36 10.29
N ALA A 132 -12.24 -21.09 11.08
CA ALA A 132 -12.17 -21.09 12.54
C ALA A 132 -11.94 -22.47 13.19
N GLY A 133 -12.16 -23.55 12.44
CA GLY A 133 -12.03 -24.93 12.96
C GLY A 133 -10.59 -25.46 13.05
N TRP A 134 -9.61 -24.71 12.58
CA TRP A 134 -8.21 -25.12 12.65
C TRP A 134 -7.65 -25.05 14.07
N THR A 135 -6.81 -26.03 14.43
CA THR A 135 -6.01 -26.02 15.66
C THR A 135 -4.59 -26.54 15.40
N PRO A 136 -3.59 -26.08 16.20
CA PRO A 136 -2.22 -26.60 16.09
C PRO A 136 -2.11 -28.10 16.23
N GLU A 137 -2.95 -28.71 17.07
CA GLU A 137 -2.98 -30.18 17.34
C GLU A 137 -3.42 -30.97 16.12
N SER A 138 -4.15 -30.36 15.18
CA SER A 138 -4.59 -31.03 13.94
C SER A 138 -3.43 -31.43 13.04
N LYS A 139 -2.25 -30.80 13.21
CA LYS A 139 -1.06 -30.96 12.34
C LYS A 139 -1.33 -30.65 10.87
N LYS A 140 -2.45 -30.00 10.56
CA LYS A 140 -2.75 -29.48 9.22
C LYS A 140 -2.16 -28.08 9.06
N PRO A 141 -1.86 -27.63 7.83
CA PRO A 141 -1.46 -26.25 7.58
C PRO A 141 -2.49 -25.26 8.13
N GLY A 142 -2.02 -24.21 8.81
CA GLY A 142 -2.87 -23.16 9.40
C GLY A 142 -3.17 -22.00 8.45
N ALA A 143 -2.72 -22.12 7.20
CA ALA A 143 -2.95 -21.15 6.13
C ALA A 143 -2.89 -21.84 4.77
N ILE A 144 -3.40 -21.15 3.75
CA ILE A 144 -3.23 -21.48 2.34
C ILE A 144 -2.49 -20.28 1.73
N TRP A 145 -1.33 -20.51 1.11
CA TRP A 145 -0.59 -19.42 0.52
C TRP A 145 0.09 -19.78 -0.80
N ALA A 146 0.26 -18.78 -1.63
CA ALA A 146 1.01 -18.85 -2.87
C ALA A 146 1.82 -17.57 -3.08
N ALA A 147 2.95 -17.70 -3.75
CA ALA A 147 3.73 -16.57 -4.20
C ALA A 147 4.19 -16.76 -5.63
N GLN A 148 4.16 -15.68 -6.39
CA GLN A 148 4.62 -15.63 -7.77
C GLN A 148 5.67 -14.54 -7.91
N ARG A 149 6.82 -14.89 -8.52
CA ARG A 149 7.88 -13.95 -8.86
C ARG A 149 7.41 -13.01 -9.97
N LEU A 150 7.73 -11.74 -9.82
CA LEU A 150 7.52 -10.75 -10.88
C LEU A 150 8.67 -10.87 -11.91
N PRO A 151 8.39 -10.96 -13.21
CA PRO A 151 9.43 -10.85 -14.24
C PRO A 151 10.20 -9.53 -14.15
N ASP A 152 11.49 -9.55 -14.48
CA ASP A 152 12.42 -8.44 -14.21
C ASP A 152 12.09 -7.14 -14.98
N ASP A 153 11.38 -7.25 -16.11
CA ASP A 153 11.00 -6.14 -16.96
C ASP A 153 9.49 -5.78 -16.87
N GLU A 154 8.76 -6.43 -15.95
CA GLU A 154 7.33 -6.21 -15.79
C GLU A 154 7.00 -5.43 -14.53
N ALA A 155 5.81 -4.87 -14.50
CA ALA A 155 5.23 -4.21 -13.35
C ALA A 155 3.83 -4.75 -13.04
N THR A 156 3.45 -4.70 -11.76
CA THR A 156 2.15 -5.15 -11.27
C THR A 156 1.65 -4.25 -10.14
N MET A 157 0.37 -4.43 -9.77
CA MET A 157 -0.26 -3.77 -8.65
C MET A 157 -1.15 -4.76 -7.91
N ILE A 158 -1.17 -4.71 -6.58
CA ILE A 158 -2.16 -5.41 -5.75
C ILE A 158 -3.21 -4.39 -5.28
N PRO A 159 -4.41 -4.38 -5.86
CA PRO A 159 -5.40 -3.34 -5.61
C PRO A 159 -6.46 -3.72 -4.55
N ASN A 160 -6.09 -4.33 -3.45
CA ASN A 160 -7.00 -5.00 -2.51
C ASN A 160 -7.74 -6.20 -3.13
N TRP A 161 -7.03 -6.97 -3.90
CA TRP A 161 -7.57 -8.14 -4.58
C TRP A 161 -6.47 -9.13 -4.95
N SER A 162 -6.75 -10.43 -4.89
CA SER A 162 -5.86 -11.48 -5.36
C SER A 162 -5.58 -11.33 -6.85
N ILE A 163 -4.34 -11.49 -7.27
CA ILE A 163 -3.91 -11.34 -8.67
C ILE A 163 -3.17 -12.57 -9.22
N ILE A 164 -2.75 -13.50 -8.36
CA ILE A 164 -2.16 -14.77 -8.78
C ILE A 164 -3.24 -15.62 -9.46
N LYS A 165 -2.88 -16.30 -10.54
CA LYS A 165 -3.82 -17.08 -11.35
C LYS A 165 -3.43 -18.56 -11.42
N GLN A 166 -2.86 -18.99 -12.53
CA GLN A 166 -2.38 -20.34 -12.68
C GLN A 166 -0.99 -20.48 -12.04
N ILE A 167 -0.78 -21.58 -11.34
CA ILE A 167 0.43 -21.86 -10.60
C ILE A 167 1.06 -23.13 -11.17
N ASP A 168 2.33 -23.07 -11.53
CA ASP A 168 3.13 -24.26 -11.77
C ASP A 168 4.00 -24.58 -10.54
N PRO A 169 3.59 -25.50 -9.68
CA PRO A 169 4.33 -25.82 -8.46
C PRO A 169 5.69 -26.50 -8.70
N LYS A 170 5.99 -26.88 -9.95
CA LYS A 170 7.28 -27.46 -10.33
C LYS A 170 8.30 -26.37 -10.68
N ASP A 171 7.82 -25.21 -11.13
CA ASP A 171 8.67 -24.06 -11.40
C ASP A 171 8.98 -23.28 -10.10
N LYS A 172 9.92 -23.81 -9.34
CA LYS A 172 10.37 -23.20 -8.08
C LYS A 172 11.10 -21.87 -8.26
N ASN A 173 11.47 -21.50 -9.47
CA ASN A 173 12.06 -20.20 -9.75
C ASN A 173 11.01 -19.10 -9.72
N ASN A 174 9.79 -19.40 -10.15
CA ASN A 174 8.71 -18.43 -10.29
C ASN A 174 7.53 -18.65 -9.33
N PHE A 175 7.41 -19.82 -8.68
CA PHE A 175 6.31 -20.12 -7.76
C PHE A 175 6.80 -20.77 -6.48
N LEU A 176 6.30 -20.27 -5.35
CA LEU A 176 6.36 -20.91 -4.05
C LEU A 176 4.94 -21.06 -3.52
N VAL A 177 4.61 -22.21 -2.92
CA VAL A 177 3.24 -22.50 -2.47
C VAL A 177 3.24 -23.34 -1.20
N SER A 178 2.18 -23.22 -0.41
CA SER A 178 1.91 -24.14 0.69
C SER A 178 1.53 -25.53 0.16
N ASP A 179 1.83 -26.57 0.92
CA ASP A 179 1.57 -27.98 0.51
C ASP A 179 0.08 -28.24 0.25
N ASN A 180 -0.81 -27.50 0.92
CA ASN A 180 -2.26 -27.63 0.80
C ASN A 180 -2.90 -26.71 -0.24
N TYR A 181 -2.13 -25.94 -1.02
CA TYR A 181 -2.64 -24.84 -1.89
C TYR A 181 -3.78 -25.25 -2.83
N MET A 182 -3.79 -26.50 -3.31
CA MET A 182 -4.84 -27.04 -4.19
C MET A 182 -5.74 -28.02 -3.41
N GLN A 183 -5.17 -28.81 -2.49
CA GLN A 183 -5.89 -29.86 -1.78
C GLN A 183 -7.04 -29.30 -0.95
N GLU A 184 -6.85 -28.13 -0.32
CA GLU A 184 -7.91 -27.48 0.46
C GLU A 184 -9.13 -27.12 -0.42
N ALA A 185 -8.89 -26.67 -1.65
CA ALA A 185 -9.97 -26.39 -2.60
C ALA A 185 -10.71 -27.65 -3.06
N ILE A 186 -9.99 -28.77 -3.23
CA ILE A 186 -10.57 -30.05 -3.59
C ILE A 186 -11.44 -30.59 -2.42
N ASP A 187 -10.91 -30.56 -1.21
CA ASP A 187 -11.60 -31.07 0.00
C ASP A 187 -12.88 -30.28 0.28
N ARG A 188 -12.91 -28.99 -0.07
CA ARG A 188 -14.11 -28.15 0.06
C ARG A 188 -15.05 -28.19 -1.14
N GLY A 189 -14.70 -28.93 -2.20
CA GLY A 189 -15.52 -29.02 -3.41
C GLY A 189 -15.52 -27.74 -4.27
N TRP A 190 -14.54 -26.86 -4.09
CA TRP A 190 -14.40 -25.63 -4.89
C TRP A 190 -13.63 -25.85 -6.19
N TYR A 191 -12.89 -26.94 -6.29
CA TYR A 191 -12.17 -27.37 -7.47
C TYR A 191 -12.28 -28.88 -7.68
N ASN A 192 -12.52 -29.28 -8.93
CA ASN A 192 -12.52 -30.70 -9.33
C ASN A 192 -11.41 -30.96 -10.34
N PRO A 193 -10.34 -31.69 -9.99
CA PRO A 193 -9.23 -31.98 -10.90
C PRO A 193 -9.66 -32.80 -12.14
N GLN A 194 -10.79 -33.51 -12.08
CA GLN A 194 -11.33 -34.31 -13.20
C GLN A 194 -12.19 -33.47 -14.15
N SER A 195 -12.47 -32.21 -13.87
CA SER A 195 -13.29 -31.35 -14.73
C SER A 195 -12.63 -31.02 -16.08
N GLY A 196 -11.30 -31.09 -16.15
CA GLY A 196 -10.54 -30.59 -17.30
C GLY A 196 -10.27 -29.07 -17.27
N GLU A 197 -10.89 -28.35 -16.34
CA GLU A 197 -10.66 -26.91 -16.16
C GLU A 197 -9.37 -26.65 -15.38
N PRO A 198 -8.64 -25.56 -15.69
CA PRO A 198 -7.43 -25.20 -14.95
C PRO A 198 -7.76 -24.79 -13.51
N PHE A 199 -6.81 -25.03 -12.59
CA PHE A 199 -6.87 -24.44 -11.26
C PHE A 199 -6.45 -22.97 -11.35
N VAL A 200 -7.38 -22.06 -11.09
CA VAL A 200 -7.13 -20.62 -11.05
C VAL A 200 -7.23 -20.15 -9.61
N TRP A 201 -6.10 -19.89 -8.98
CA TRP A 201 -5.95 -19.54 -7.57
C TRP A 201 -6.91 -18.43 -7.13
N GLN A 202 -6.90 -17.32 -7.85
CA GLN A 202 -7.72 -16.15 -7.60
C GLN A 202 -9.23 -16.47 -7.61
N GLU A 203 -9.69 -17.22 -8.60
CA GLU A 203 -11.12 -17.56 -8.75
C GLU A 203 -11.59 -18.55 -7.68
N VAL A 204 -10.67 -19.41 -7.22
CA VAL A 204 -10.98 -20.40 -6.21
C VAL A 204 -11.08 -19.80 -4.82
N TYR A 205 -10.14 -18.94 -4.44
CA TYR A 205 -10.03 -18.45 -3.06
C TYR A 205 -10.57 -17.02 -2.85
N ALA A 206 -10.53 -16.16 -3.89
CA ALA A 206 -11.01 -14.79 -3.85
C ALA A 206 -11.93 -14.47 -5.04
N PRO A 207 -13.07 -15.15 -5.18
CA PRO A 207 -13.87 -15.14 -6.42
C PRO A 207 -14.64 -13.84 -6.65
N ILE A 208 -14.75 -12.94 -5.67
CA ILE A 208 -15.61 -11.77 -5.74
C ILE A 208 -14.76 -10.51 -5.93
N PRO A 209 -14.71 -9.96 -7.16
CA PRO A 209 -14.06 -8.68 -7.39
C PRO A 209 -14.83 -7.53 -6.74
N GLN A 210 -14.09 -6.57 -6.20
CA GLN A 210 -14.63 -5.33 -5.67
C GLN A 210 -14.38 -4.19 -6.66
N GLU A 211 -15.38 -3.34 -6.90
CA GLU A 211 -15.24 -2.20 -7.81
C GLU A 211 -14.06 -1.30 -7.43
N PHE A 212 -13.90 -1.01 -6.15
CA PHE A 212 -12.79 -0.17 -5.67
C PHE A 212 -11.41 -0.79 -5.93
N ALA A 213 -11.32 -2.10 -6.11
CA ALA A 213 -10.10 -2.78 -6.49
C ALA A 213 -9.86 -2.67 -8.00
N THR A 214 -10.86 -3.06 -8.79
CA THR A 214 -10.75 -3.16 -10.24
C THR A 214 -10.54 -1.81 -10.92
N SER A 215 -11.19 -0.74 -10.45
CA SER A 215 -11.00 0.61 -11.01
C SER A 215 -9.57 1.14 -10.82
N ARG A 216 -8.93 0.87 -9.67
CA ARG A 216 -7.53 1.24 -9.44
C ARG A 216 -6.56 0.37 -10.24
N PHE A 217 -6.87 -0.91 -10.40
CA PHE A 217 -6.12 -1.83 -11.26
C PHE A 217 -6.17 -1.38 -12.72
N TRP A 218 -7.39 -1.02 -13.21
CA TRP A 218 -7.54 -0.39 -14.51
C TRP A 218 -6.66 0.84 -14.67
N LEU A 219 -6.70 1.76 -13.69
CA LEU A 219 -5.91 2.98 -13.77
C LEU A 219 -4.41 2.70 -13.86
N PHE A 220 -3.92 1.69 -13.12
CA PHE A 220 -2.52 1.29 -13.18
C PHE A 220 -2.12 0.86 -14.59
N TYR A 221 -2.85 -0.06 -15.19
CA TYR A 221 -2.57 -0.52 -16.55
C TYR A 221 -2.78 0.58 -17.58
N HIS A 222 -3.82 1.39 -17.43
CA HIS A 222 -4.07 2.52 -18.32
C HIS A 222 -2.97 3.58 -18.25
N THR A 223 -2.33 3.75 -17.10
CA THR A 223 -1.24 4.72 -16.90
C THR A 223 0.08 4.23 -17.44
N PHE A 224 0.44 2.98 -17.17
CA PHE A 224 1.78 2.46 -17.44
C PHE A 224 1.86 1.54 -18.66
N MET A 225 0.75 0.94 -19.07
CA MET A 225 0.64 0.00 -20.19
C MET A 225 -0.55 0.36 -21.11
N PRO A 226 -0.65 1.60 -21.64
CA PRO A 226 -1.83 2.04 -22.41
C PRO A 226 -2.06 1.26 -23.70
N ASN A 227 -1.03 0.61 -24.24
CA ASN A 227 -1.11 -0.23 -25.44
C ASN A 227 -1.46 -1.69 -25.17
N LEU A 228 -1.78 -2.07 -23.97
CA LEU A 228 -2.22 -3.43 -23.65
C LEU A 228 -3.54 -3.73 -24.37
N LYS A 229 -3.47 -4.56 -25.41
CA LYS A 229 -4.50 -4.64 -26.46
C LYS A 229 -5.83 -5.28 -26.04
N GLU A 230 -5.85 -6.11 -25.03
CA GLU A 230 -7.02 -6.99 -24.82
C GLU A 230 -8.03 -6.45 -23.82
N TRP A 231 -7.62 -5.73 -22.84
CA TRP A 231 -8.49 -5.43 -21.72
C TRP A 231 -9.38 -4.18 -21.85
N PRO A 232 -9.03 -3.10 -22.56
CA PRO A 232 -9.95 -2.00 -22.78
C PRO A 232 -11.16 -2.39 -23.64
N ASN A 233 -11.02 -3.36 -24.54
CA ASN A 233 -12.07 -3.74 -25.47
C ASN A 233 -13.19 -4.55 -24.84
N ARG A 234 -12.90 -5.36 -23.83
CA ARG A 234 -13.92 -6.15 -23.11
C ARG A 234 -14.87 -5.30 -22.31
N MET A 235 -14.44 -4.17 -21.80
CA MET A 235 -15.29 -3.25 -21.06
C MET A 235 -16.36 -2.59 -21.92
N LEU A 236 -16.14 -2.55 -23.23
CA LEU A 236 -17.09 -2.03 -24.23
C LEU A 236 -17.91 -3.15 -24.88
N ASP A 237 -17.68 -4.41 -24.49
CA ASP A 237 -18.39 -5.56 -25.06
C ASP A 237 -19.91 -5.42 -24.85
N PRO A 238 -20.70 -5.46 -25.94
CA PRO A 238 -22.16 -5.41 -25.86
C PRO A 238 -22.79 -6.54 -25.04
N SER A 239 -22.12 -7.68 -24.93
CA SER A 239 -22.57 -8.85 -24.16
C SER A 239 -22.30 -8.74 -22.66
N ASN A 240 -21.53 -7.75 -22.22
CA ASN A 240 -21.25 -7.53 -20.81
C ASN A 240 -22.56 -7.32 -20.02
N PRO A 241 -22.91 -8.20 -19.04
CA PRO A 241 -24.16 -8.12 -18.30
C PRO A 241 -24.27 -6.85 -17.45
N TYR A 242 -23.17 -6.10 -17.27
CA TYR A 242 -23.12 -4.84 -16.54
C TYR A 242 -23.22 -3.60 -17.44
N LYS A 243 -23.32 -3.79 -18.76
CA LYS A 243 -23.48 -2.70 -19.72
C LYS A 243 -24.71 -1.84 -19.42
N GLY A 244 -24.53 -0.53 -19.37
CA GLY A 244 -25.60 0.42 -19.10
C GLY A 244 -25.95 0.58 -17.62
N LYS A 245 -25.28 -0.13 -16.71
CA LYS A 245 -25.27 0.17 -15.28
C LYS A 245 -24.26 1.28 -15.00
N GLU A 246 -24.08 1.63 -13.73
CA GLU A 246 -23.06 2.61 -13.30
C GLU A 246 -21.70 2.34 -13.97
N PRO A 247 -20.94 3.36 -14.41
CA PRO A 247 -19.72 3.17 -15.20
C PRO A 247 -18.71 2.20 -14.57
N TYR A 248 -18.64 2.15 -13.24
CA TYR A 248 -17.72 1.27 -12.52
C TYR A 248 -18.08 -0.21 -12.61
N PHE A 249 -19.34 -0.58 -12.88
CA PHE A 249 -19.71 -1.99 -13.08
C PHE A 249 -19.12 -2.57 -14.36
N GLN A 250 -18.73 -1.74 -15.29
CA GLN A 250 -18.05 -2.19 -16.50
C GLN A 250 -16.67 -2.81 -16.22
N PHE A 251 -16.12 -2.56 -15.02
CA PHE A 251 -14.82 -3.06 -14.60
C PHE A 251 -14.89 -4.21 -13.59
N VAL A 252 -16.08 -4.60 -13.19
CA VAL A 252 -16.29 -5.82 -12.41
C VAL A 252 -16.43 -6.97 -13.40
N GLU A 253 -15.41 -7.17 -14.21
CA GLU A 253 -15.31 -8.35 -15.07
C GLU A 253 -14.57 -9.47 -14.36
N PRO A 254 -14.70 -10.72 -14.84
CA PRO A 254 -13.92 -11.81 -14.29
C PRO A 254 -12.45 -11.42 -14.20
N VAL A 255 -11.87 -11.65 -13.08
CA VAL A 255 -10.50 -11.28 -12.72
C VAL A 255 -9.49 -11.79 -13.73
N SER A 256 -9.79 -12.91 -14.38
CA SER A 256 -8.97 -13.56 -15.39
C SER A 256 -8.64 -12.69 -16.61
N ILE A 257 -9.36 -11.59 -16.84
CA ILE A 257 -9.03 -10.69 -17.97
C ILE A 257 -7.80 -9.81 -17.71
N TYR A 258 -7.49 -9.52 -16.45
CA TYR A 258 -6.31 -8.72 -16.12
C TYR A 258 -5.08 -9.62 -16.03
N PRO A 259 -3.95 -9.29 -16.67
CA PRO A 259 -2.72 -10.06 -16.50
C PRO A 259 -2.21 -9.95 -15.06
N PHE A 260 -1.40 -10.91 -14.62
CA PHE A 260 -0.67 -10.82 -13.35
C PHE A 260 0.26 -9.60 -13.35
N SER A 261 0.97 -9.39 -14.44
CA SER A 261 1.91 -8.29 -14.66
C SER A 261 2.04 -8.03 -16.16
N ALA A 262 2.63 -6.91 -16.54
CA ALA A 262 2.95 -6.61 -17.93
C ALA A 262 4.16 -5.66 -18.03
N VAL A 263 4.78 -5.63 -19.20
CA VAL A 263 5.89 -4.72 -19.50
C VAL A 263 5.33 -3.29 -19.64
N PRO A 264 5.80 -2.32 -18.84
CA PRO A 264 5.39 -0.93 -18.99
C PRO A 264 5.99 -0.32 -20.27
N GLU A 265 5.29 0.65 -20.86
CA GLU A 265 5.79 1.33 -22.08
C GLU A 265 7.08 2.10 -21.86
N GLN A 266 7.30 2.55 -20.64
CA GLN A 266 8.51 3.28 -20.23
C GLN A 266 8.97 2.78 -18.87
N LYS A 267 10.25 2.96 -18.56
CA LYS A 267 10.75 2.70 -17.21
C LYS A 267 10.02 3.59 -16.20
N ILE A 268 9.53 2.96 -15.17
CA ILE A 268 8.78 3.64 -14.09
C ILE A 268 9.78 4.19 -13.07
N SER A 269 9.76 5.50 -12.87
CA SER A 269 10.56 6.19 -11.86
C SER A 269 9.84 6.24 -10.50
N VAL A 270 10.56 6.64 -9.45
CA VAL A 270 9.97 6.94 -8.14
C VAL A 270 8.91 8.03 -8.26
N GLN A 271 9.18 9.06 -9.06
CA GLN A 271 8.26 10.17 -9.28
C GLN A 271 6.97 9.72 -9.98
N ASP A 272 7.05 8.78 -10.92
CA ASP A 272 5.86 8.20 -11.58
C ASP A 272 4.98 7.44 -10.59
N ILE A 273 5.58 6.67 -9.68
CA ILE A 273 4.84 5.97 -8.62
C ILE A 273 4.21 6.97 -7.65
N ILE A 274 4.92 8.01 -7.24
CA ILE A 274 4.39 9.08 -6.39
C ILE A 274 3.20 9.77 -7.08
N ALA A 275 3.32 10.10 -8.36
CA ALA A 275 2.23 10.68 -9.14
C ALA A 275 1.02 9.76 -9.20
N PHE A 276 1.25 8.45 -9.42
CA PHE A 276 0.20 7.43 -9.43
C PHE A 276 -0.47 7.30 -8.06
N GLN A 277 0.30 7.26 -6.96
CA GLN A 277 -0.24 7.20 -5.59
C GLN A 277 -1.08 8.43 -5.23
N ARG A 278 -0.88 9.57 -5.89
CA ARG A 278 -1.68 10.80 -5.77
C ARG A 278 -2.91 10.84 -6.66
N SER A 279 -3.07 9.89 -7.56
CA SER A 279 -4.17 9.92 -8.52
C SER A 279 -5.53 9.79 -7.83
N THR A 280 -6.45 10.65 -8.24
CA THR A 280 -7.85 10.64 -7.88
C THR A 280 -8.75 10.38 -9.09
N PHE A 281 -8.22 9.71 -10.12
CA PHE A 281 -8.85 9.45 -11.42
C PHE A 281 -9.05 10.71 -12.27
N GLU A 282 -8.33 11.80 -12.01
CA GLU A 282 -8.49 13.05 -12.74
C GLU A 282 -8.43 12.85 -14.25
N GLY A 283 -9.38 13.46 -14.96
CA GLY A 283 -9.47 13.39 -16.42
C GLY A 283 -9.96 12.06 -16.98
N THR A 284 -10.32 11.09 -16.13
CA THR A 284 -10.90 9.80 -16.52
C THR A 284 -12.42 9.79 -16.31
N ILE A 285 -13.08 8.74 -16.81
CA ILE A 285 -14.51 8.51 -16.56
C ILE A 285 -14.85 8.30 -15.06
N TYR A 286 -13.86 8.10 -14.21
CA TYR A 286 -14.00 7.92 -12.76
C TYR A 286 -13.72 9.18 -11.97
N ASP A 287 -13.39 10.30 -12.61
CA ASP A 287 -13.13 11.58 -11.95
C ASP A 287 -14.39 12.09 -11.20
N MET A 288 -14.35 11.95 -9.87
CA MET A 288 -15.47 12.36 -9.02
C MET A 288 -15.70 13.89 -9.03
N THR A 289 -14.72 14.67 -9.47
CA THR A 289 -14.84 16.13 -9.57
C THR A 289 -15.42 16.60 -10.90
N SER A 290 -15.69 15.68 -11.83
CA SER A 290 -16.30 15.97 -13.14
C SER A 290 -17.81 15.80 -13.16
N TYR A 291 -18.45 15.41 -12.05
CA TYR A 291 -19.90 15.27 -11.98
C TYR A 291 -20.61 16.62 -12.20
N PRO A 292 -21.76 16.62 -12.92
CA PRO A 292 -22.53 17.85 -13.20
C PRO A 292 -22.93 18.63 -11.94
N GLU A 293 -23.12 17.94 -10.82
CA GLU A 293 -23.49 18.53 -9.52
C GLU A 293 -22.42 19.46 -8.94
N TRP A 294 -21.18 19.36 -9.43
CA TRP A 294 -20.09 20.28 -9.07
C TRP A 294 -20.02 21.54 -9.94
N LEU A 295 -20.89 21.65 -10.97
CA LEU A 295 -20.86 22.81 -11.85
C LEU A 295 -21.70 23.95 -11.27
N VAL A 296 -21.12 25.13 -11.23
CA VAL A 296 -21.78 26.36 -10.78
C VAL A 296 -21.76 27.40 -11.91
N PRO A 297 -22.76 28.30 -12.00
CA PRO A 297 -22.76 29.35 -13.01
C PRO A 297 -21.52 30.24 -12.93
N ASP A 298 -20.94 30.59 -14.06
CA ASP A 298 -19.75 31.46 -14.16
C ASP A 298 -20.08 32.97 -14.23
N GLY A 299 -21.37 33.31 -14.14
CA GLY A 299 -21.87 34.68 -14.29
C GLY A 299 -21.81 35.26 -15.72
N LYS A 300 -21.34 34.47 -16.70
CA LYS A 300 -21.24 34.84 -18.12
C LYS A 300 -22.12 33.98 -19.03
N GLY A 301 -23.00 33.19 -18.45
CA GLY A 301 -23.92 32.30 -19.17
C GLY A 301 -23.38 30.88 -19.38
N GLY A 302 -22.21 30.55 -18.82
CA GLY A 302 -21.59 29.23 -18.79
C GLY A 302 -21.53 28.64 -17.38
N PHE A 303 -20.79 27.53 -17.26
CA PHE A 303 -20.59 26.82 -16.00
C PHE A 303 -19.09 26.59 -15.77
N VAL A 304 -18.69 26.63 -14.51
CA VAL A 304 -17.33 26.31 -14.06
C VAL A 304 -17.39 25.29 -12.92
N LYS A 305 -16.29 24.56 -12.73
CA LYS A 305 -16.12 23.64 -11.58
C LYS A 305 -16.15 24.44 -10.28
N SER A 306 -17.00 24.03 -9.34
CA SER A 306 -17.10 24.63 -8.01
C SER A 306 -15.74 24.60 -7.29
N PRO A 307 -15.37 25.65 -6.55
CA PRO A 307 -14.23 25.59 -5.63
C PRO A 307 -14.31 24.48 -4.57
N LEU A 308 -15.53 23.99 -4.29
CA LEU A 308 -15.79 22.92 -3.34
C LEU A 308 -15.61 21.51 -3.95
N ALA A 309 -15.51 21.38 -5.27
CA ALA A 309 -15.40 20.10 -5.94
C ALA A 309 -14.19 19.32 -5.42
N THR A 310 -14.44 18.21 -4.75
CA THR A 310 -13.43 17.36 -4.11
C THR A 310 -13.52 15.93 -4.65
N PRO A 311 -12.38 15.24 -4.85
CA PRO A 311 -12.37 13.82 -5.16
C PRO A 311 -12.63 12.94 -3.91
N PHE A 312 -12.76 13.56 -2.74
CA PHE A 312 -12.92 12.89 -1.44
C PHE A 312 -14.24 13.26 -0.73
N PRO A 313 -15.41 13.28 -1.42
CA PRO A 313 -16.65 13.63 -0.76
C PRO A 313 -16.97 12.60 0.34
N ASP A 314 -17.34 13.08 1.51
CA ASP A 314 -17.82 12.23 2.60
C ASP A 314 -19.17 11.56 2.29
N SER A 315 -19.65 10.73 3.20
CA SER A 315 -20.92 9.99 2.97
C SER A 315 -22.13 10.90 2.82
N GLU A 316 -22.21 11.99 3.58
CA GLU A 316 -23.34 12.91 3.54
C GLU A 316 -23.32 13.76 2.28
N MET A 317 -22.12 14.23 1.89
CA MET A 317 -21.95 14.97 0.63
C MET A 317 -22.29 14.10 -0.59
N ARG A 318 -21.87 12.81 -0.59
CA ARG A 318 -22.25 11.89 -1.67
C ARG A 318 -23.76 11.67 -1.77
N LYS A 319 -24.45 11.53 -0.64
CA LYS A 319 -25.92 11.42 -0.63
C LYS A 319 -26.56 12.69 -1.21
N LEU A 320 -26.11 13.87 -0.80
CA LEU A 320 -26.60 15.15 -1.26
C LEU A 320 -26.37 15.33 -2.77
N LEU A 321 -25.19 14.97 -3.26
CA LEU A 321 -24.79 15.07 -4.66
C LEU A 321 -25.20 13.84 -5.49
N LYS A 322 -25.88 12.86 -4.91
CA LYS A 322 -26.26 11.59 -5.56
C LYS A 322 -25.08 10.86 -6.20
N GLN A 323 -23.92 10.95 -5.60
CA GLN A 323 -22.68 10.32 -6.09
C GLN A 323 -22.47 8.96 -5.49
N THR A 324 -22.01 8.01 -6.30
CA THR A 324 -21.57 6.70 -5.83
C THR A 324 -20.17 6.80 -5.23
N TYR A 325 -19.91 6.02 -4.17
CA TYR A 325 -18.57 5.94 -3.60
C TYR A 325 -17.58 5.34 -4.59
N ARG A 326 -16.44 6.00 -4.73
CA ARG A 326 -15.26 5.48 -5.42
C ARG A 326 -14.04 5.66 -4.54
N ARG A 327 -13.19 4.65 -4.53
CA ARG A 327 -11.92 4.70 -3.80
C ARG A 327 -10.81 5.06 -4.78
N PRO A 328 -10.26 6.28 -4.75
CA PRO A 328 -9.10 6.62 -5.56
C PRO A 328 -7.85 5.89 -5.08
N VAL A 329 -6.77 5.97 -5.86
CA VAL A 329 -5.44 5.51 -5.44
C VAL A 329 -4.95 6.37 -4.27
N ALA A 330 -5.09 7.71 -4.39
CA ALA A 330 -4.86 8.63 -3.27
C ALA A 330 -5.87 8.36 -2.15
N ARG A 331 -5.45 7.62 -1.14
CA ARG A 331 -6.34 7.28 -0.04
C ARG A 331 -6.30 8.36 1.04
N HIS A 332 -7.33 9.19 1.08
CA HIS A 332 -7.48 10.30 2.02
C HIS A 332 -7.68 9.89 3.50
N ARG A 333 -7.89 8.62 3.77
CA ARG A 333 -7.98 8.06 5.14
C ARG A 333 -6.80 7.16 5.45
N GLY A 334 -5.71 7.29 4.71
CA GLY A 334 -4.47 6.61 5.00
C GLY A 334 -3.77 7.24 6.20
N HIS A 335 -2.95 6.48 6.91
CA HIS A 335 -2.12 7.02 7.98
C HIS A 335 -0.73 7.38 7.49
N TYR A 336 -0.21 6.57 6.57
CA TYR A 336 1.06 6.75 5.88
C TYR A 336 1.11 5.82 4.67
N GLY A 337 2.08 6.05 3.84
CA GLY A 337 2.46 5.16 2.74
C GLY A 337 3.86 5.49 2.26
N MET A 338 4.30 4.79 1.24
CA MET A 338 5.69 4.87 0.83
C MET A 338 5.92 4.49 -0.63
N VAL A 339 7.13 4.82 -1.09
CA VAL A 339 7.79 4.19 -2.22
C VAL A 339 9.16 3.72 -1.74
N THR A 340 9.48 2.44 -1.90
CA THR A 340 10.84 1.94 -1.62
C THR A 340 11.63 1.89 -2.91
N GLN A 341 12.84 2.44 -2.88
CA GLN A 341 13.81 2.39 -3.97
C GLN A 341 14.98 1.50 -3.54
N LEU A 342 15.19 0.39 -4.25
CA LEU A 342 16.19 -0.62 -3.90
C LEU A 342 17.26 -0.68 -4.98
N ARG A 343 18.53 -0.47 -4.63
CA ARG A 343 19.63 -0.30 -5.58
C ARG A 343 20.88 -1.09 -5.17
N GLY A 344 21.01 -2.29 -5.72
CA GLY A 344 22.08 -3.23 -5.39
C GLY A 344 23.49 -2.79 -5.80
N TRP A 345 23.63 -1.72 -6.58
CA TRP A 345 24.92 -1.17 -6.98
C TRP A 345 25.51 -0.15 -6.00
N LEU A 346 24.79 0.16 -4.92
CA LEU A 346 25.23 1.00 -3.83
C LEU A 346 25.34 0.19 -2.54
N PRO A 347 26.15 0.63 -1.55
CA PRO A 347 26.08 0.07 -0.20
C PRO A 347 24.64 0.11 0.33
N ASN A 348 24.22 -0.90 1.09
CA ASN A 348 22.85 -1.02 1.57
C ASN A 348 22.34 0.23 2.28
N GLU A 349 23.21 0.85 3.09
CA GLU A 349 22.91 2.07 3.85
C GLU A 349 22.50 3.25 2.97
N ILE A 350 22.93 3.26 1.70
CA ILE A 350 22.72 4.34 0.73
C ILE A 350 21.73 3.89 -0.35
N GLY A 351 21.81 2.62 -0.75
CA GLY A 351 21.04 2.06 -1.87
C GLY A 351 19.57 1.94 -1.60
N GLY A 352 19.19 1.57 -0.36
CA GLY A 352 17.80 1.51 0.06
C GLY A 352 17.26 2.89 0.46
N VAL A 353 16.19 3.34 -0.18
CA VAL A 353 15.51 4.59 0.19
C VAL A 353 14.02 4.32 0.39
N TYR A 354 13.53 4.75 1.52
CA TYR A 354 12.14 4.70 1.93
C TYR A 354 11.55 6.11 1.84
N TRP A 355 10.88 6.41 0.71
CA TRP A 355 10.17 7.66 0.50
C TRP A 355 8.82 7.57 1.20
N VAL A 356 8.71 8.19 2.37
CA VAL A 356 7.51 8.12 3.21
C VAL A 356 6.66 9.36 3.10
N TYR A 357 5.34 9.18 3.05
CA TYR A 357 4.36 10.23 3.28
C TYR A 357 3.48 9.87 4.48
N LEU A 358 2.94 10.89 5.12
CA LEU A 358 1.98 10.76 6.21
C LEU A 358 0.61 11.24 5.74
N ASP A 359 -0.47 10.62 6.24
CA ASP A 359 -1.86 10.99 5.94
C ASP A 359 -2.27 10.76 4.48
N ASN A 360 -2.81 11.78 3.81
CA ASN A 360 -3.32 11.74 2.45
C ASN A 360 -2.20 12.03 1.44
N PRO A 361 -1.82 11.08 0.56
CA PRO A 361 -0.74 11.29 -0.41
C PRO A 361 -1.03 12.43 -1.40
N TYR A 362 -2.31 12.77 -1.61
CA TYR A 362 -2.69 13.87 -2.48
C TYR A 362 -2.11 15.21 -2.02
N PHE A 363 -2.01 15.42 -0.70
CA PHE A 363 -1.47 16.62 -0.09
C PHE A 363 -0.06 16.45 0.48
N SER A 364 0.21 15.29 1.06
CA SER A 364 1.46 15.04 1.78
C SER A 364 2.70 15.03 0.86
N PRO A 365 3.81 15.62 1.30
CA PRO A 365 5.10 15.44 0.65
C PRO A 365 5.72 14.09 1.02
N TYR A 366 6.51 13.55 0.08
CA TYR A 366 7.33 12.37 0.32
C TYR A 366 8.72 12.78 0.80
N VAL A 367 9.19 12.15 1.88
CA VAL A 367 10.49 12.44 2.48
C VAL A 367 11.37 11.18 2.41
N PRO A 368 12.65 11.28 1.96
CA PRO A 368 13.52 10.12 1.88
C PRO A 368 14.09 9.76 3.25
N ILE A 369 13.93 8.48 3.63
CA ILE A 369 14.63 7.85 4.74
C ILE A 369 15.51 6.75 4.17
N TYR A 370 16.82 6.82 4.39
CA TYR A 370 17.74 5.82 3.89
C TYR A 370 17.79 4.60 4.80
N ALA A 371 18.02 3.42 4.23
CA ALA A 371 18.15 2.17 5.00
C ALA A 371 19.25 2.23 6.07
N GLY A 372 20.22 3.10 5.88
CA GLY A 372 21.28 3.39 6.86
C GLY A 372 20.92 4.35 7.98
N ASN A 373 19.72 4.94 7.99
CA ASN A 373 19.32 5.87 9.05
C ASN A 373 19.32 5.18 10.41
N LEU A 374 19.76 5.92 11.44
CA LEU A 374 19.85 5.45 12.83
C LEU A 374 18.62 5.86 13.65
N SER A 375 17.88 6.84 13.18
CA SER A 375 16.65 7.35 13.83
C SER A 375 15.79 8.09 12.80
N VAL A 376 14.55 8.37 13.17
CA VAL A 376 13.67 9.32 12.51
C VAL A 376 13.53 10.58 13.37
N ALA A 377 13.13 11.71 12.77
CA ALA A 377 12.89 12.93 13.52
C ALA A 377 11.75 12.75 14.54
N GLU A 378 11.84 13.42 15.69
CA GLU A 378 10.80 13.36 16.72
C GLU A 378 9.44 13.77 16.16
N THR A 379 9.39 14.71 15.23
CA THR A 379 8.16 15.18 14.58
C THR A 379 7.42 14.06 13.81
N TYR A 380 8.14 13.08 13.26
CA TYR A 380 7.58 11.92 12.56
C TYR A 380 7.29 10.74 13.50
N ASN A 381 7.81 10.77 14.72
CA ASN A 381 7.60 9.75 15.75
C ASN A 381 6.60 10.18 16.84
N THR A 382 6.10 11.41 16.75
CA THR A 382 5.12 11.98 17.70
C THR A 382 3.74 11.94 17.10
N TYR A 383 2.86 11.09 17.63
CA TYR A 383 1.45 11.07 17.25
C TYR A 383 0.57 10.50 18.36
N ASN A 384 -0.52 11.19 18.64
CA ASN A 384 -1.62 10.70 19.46
C ASN A 384 -2.94 11.07 18.75
N PRO A 385 -3.77 10.11 18.35
CA PRO A 385 -5.00 10.40 17.61
C PRO A 385 -6.05 11.19 18.45
N ASN A 386 -5.90 11.18 19.76
CA ASN A 386 -6.84 11.83 20.70
C ASN A 386 -6.38 13.22 21.17
N VAL A 387 -5.16 13.64 20.80
CA VAL A 387 -4.59 14.91 21.28
C VAL A 387 -3.86 15.59 20.14
N TYR A 388 -4.37 16.78 19.74
CA TYR A 388 -3.67 17.62 18.79
C TYR A 388 -2.34 18.13 19.35
N ASP A 389 -1.26 17.93 18.59
CA ASP A 389 0.08 18.36 18.97
C ASP A 389 0.80 18.99 17.75
N GLU A 390 1.21 20.25 17.85
CA GLU A 390 1.95 20.95 16.81
C GLU A 390 3.35 20.37 16.54
N LYS A 391 3.87 19.53 17.42
CA LYS A 391 5.12 18.80 17.17
C LYS A 391 4.97 17.62 16.21
N SER A 392 3.73 17.17 16.00
CA SER A 392 3.43 16.04 15.14
C SER A 392 3.34 16.44 13.67
N ALA A 393 4.21 15.90 12.84
CA ALA A 393 4.13 16.03 11.38
C ALA A 393 2.78 15.49 10.86
N ARG A 394 2.30 14.38 11.44
CA ARG A 394 1.01 13.78 11.07
C ARG A 394 -0.13 14.77 11.30
N TRP A 395 -0.19 15.43 12.48
CA TRP A 395 -1.20 16.45 12.76
C TRP A 395 -1.06 17.69 11.89
N ALA A 396 0.16 18.12 11.59
CA ALA A 396 0.39 19.29 10.73
C ALA A 396 -0.18 19.07 9.32
N ILE A 397 0.00 17.86 8.77
CA ILE A 397 -0.48 17.48 7.43
C ILE A 397 -1.99 17.26 7.44
N ASP A 398 -2.51 16.46 8.38
CA ASP A 398 -3.92 16.15 8.52
C ASP A 398 -4.80 17.40 8.69
N PHE A 399 -4.30 18.38 9.43
CA PHE A 399 -5.02 19.64 9.62
C PHE A 399 -5.18 20.41 8.30
N VAL A 400 -4.15 20.43 7.45
CA VAL A 400 -4.19 21.05 6.12
C VAL A 400 -5.14 20.28 5.19
N ASP A 401 -5.09 18.93 5.20
CA ASP A 401 -6.01 18.08 4.44
C ASP A 401 -7.48 18.37 4.82
N ASN A 402 -7.77 18.41 6.10
CA ASN A 402 -9.13 18.70 6.58
C ASN A 402 -9.59 20.14 6.26
N LEU A 403 -8.71 21.14 6.37
CA LEU A 403 -9.01 22.50 5.97
C LEU A 403 -9.28 22.63 4.45
N ALA A 404 -8.71 21.76 3.64
CA ALA A 404 -8.92 21.78 2.20
C ALA A 404 -10.41 21.61 1.82
N ASN A 405 -11.23 21.00 2.66
CA ASN A 405 -12.67 20.89 2.45
C ASN A 405 -13.40 22.25 2.39
N LEU A 406 -12.79 23.32 2.90
CA LEU A 406 -13.38 24.68 2.83
C LEU A 406 -13.43 25.21 1.38
N ARG A 407 -12.39 24.99 0.59
CA ARG A 407 -12.24 25.43 -0.81
C ARG A 407 -11.24 24.52 -1.53
N PHE A 408 -11.61 23.27 -1.73
CA PHE A 408 -10.68 22.20 -2.15
C PHE A 408 -9.85 22.59 -3.37
N GLN A 409 -10.47 23.11 -4.44
CA GLN A 409 -9.78 23.44 -5.67
C GLN A 409 -8.73 24.56 -5.50
N HIS A 410 -8.93 25.45 -4.55
CA HIS A 410 -7.99 26.54 -4.24
C HIS A 410 -6.89 26.07 -3.30
N ILE A 411 -7.25 25.44 -2.19
CA ILE A 411 -6.29 24.98 -1.18
C ILE A 411 -5.37 23.90 -1.75
N ALA A 412 -5.87 23.01 -2.61
CA ALA A 412 -5.03 22.06 -3.32
C ALA A 412 -3.94 22.72 -4.18
N LYS A 413 -4.20 23.91 -4.74
CA LYS A 413 -3.18 24.70 -5.45
C LYS A 413 -2.16 25.29 -4.48
N ASP A 414 -2.62 25.81 -3.34
CA ASP A 414 -1.72 26.36 -2.30
C ASP A 414 -0.80 25.28 -1.74
N VAL A 415 -1.32 24.06 -1.49
CA VAL A 415 -0.49 22.92 -1.07
C VAL A 415 0.55 22.58 -2.13
N ARG A 416 0.16 22.44 -3.40
CA ARG A 416 1.10 22.16 -4.49
C ARG A 416 2.18 23.22 -4.64
N ALA A 417 1.84 24.50 -4.42
CA ALA A 417 2.79 25.60 -4.52
C ALA A 417 3.95 25.51 -3.51
N VAL A 418 3.77 24.83 -2.37
CA VAL A 418 4.84 24.63 -1.37
C VAL A 418 5.43 23.21 -1.44
N ARG A 419 4.61 22.19 -1.66
CA ARG A 419 5.01 20.77 -1.71
C ARG A 419 5.88 20.45 -2.93
N ASP A 420 5.39 20.84 -4.13
CA ASP A 420 6.04 20.41 -5.38
C ASP A 420 7.47 20.96 -5.53
N PRO A 421 7.78 22.24 -5.19
CA PRO A 421 9.16 22.71 -5.18
C PRO A 421 10.05 22.01 -4.15
N PHE A 422 9.50 21.68 -2.97
CA PHE A 422 10.23 20.94 -1.94
C PHE A 422 10.63 19.55 -2.44
N GLU A 423 9.72 18.79 -3.03
CA GLU A 423 10.02 17.46 -3.58
C GLU A 423 10.97 17.55 -4.78
N ALA A 424 10.79 18.54 -5.65
CA ALA A 424 11.70 18.74 -6.78
C ALA A 424 13.15 18.98 -6.30
N ASP A 425 13.34 19.73 -5.20
CA ASP A 425 14.64 19.91 -4.58
C ASP A 425 15.23 18.60 -4.03
N LEU A 426 14.41 17.77 -3.36
CA LEU A 426 14.86 16.47 -2.86
C LEU A 426 15.39 15.59 -3.99
N PHE A 427 14.64 15.45 -5.09
CA PHE A 427 15.04 14.64 -6.24
C PHE A 427 16.25 15.22 -6.99
N ALA A 428 16.32 16.55 -7.15
CA ALA A 428 17.45 17.21 -7.79
C ALA A 428 18.76 17.02 -7.02
N ASN A 429 18.69 16.96 -5.67
CA ASN A 429 19.86 16.85 -4.81
C ASN A 429 20.18 15.40 -4.43
N GLN A 430 19.34 14.41 -4.71
CA GLN A 430 19.54 13.02 -4.29
C GLN A 430 20.92 12.48 -4.68
N ALA A 431 21.33 12.66 -5.93
CA ALA A 431 22.62 12.18 -6.41
C ALA A 431 23.82 12.81 -5.67
N GLN A 432 23.72 14.08 -5.32
CA GLN A 432 24.77 14.78 -4.57
C GLN A 432 24.86 14.29 -3.13
N ILE A 433 23.72 14.11 -2.46
CA ILE A 433 23.64 13.56 -1.09
C ILE A 433 24.25 12.16 -1.05
N GLU A 434 23.89 11.32 -1.99
CA GLU A 434 24.39 9.93 -2.08
C GLU A 434 25.87 9.84 -2.45
N ALA A 435 26.37 10.75 -3.28
CA ALA A 435 27.80 10.86 -3.58
C ALA A 435 28.61 11.25 -2.34
N GLU A 436 28.11 12.18 -1.51
CA GLU A 436 28.77 12.53 -0.26
C GLU A 436 28.69 11.41 0.77
N ALA A 437 27.53 10.76 0.92
CA ALA A 437 27.37 9.59 1.76
C ALA A 437 28.34 8.48 1.35
N SER A 438 28.54 8.24 0.04
CA SER A 438 29.47 7.23 -0.48
C SER A 438 30.93 7.55 -0.18
N LYS A 439 31.33 8.83 -0.19
CA LYS A 439 32.68 9.24 0.24
C LYS A 439 32.89 9.02 1.74
N LEU A 440 31.87 9.30 2.55
CA LEU A 440 31.92 9.05 4.00
C LEU A 440 31.94 7.56 4.29
N TYR A 441 31.15 6.76 3.59
CA TYR A 441 31.09 5.32 3.72
C TYR A 441 32.46 4.64 3.49
N LYS A 442 33.21 5.11 2.48
CA LYS A 442 34.56 4.61 2.20
C LYS A 442 35.54 4.90 3.33
N LYS A 443 35.32 5.91 4.15
CA LYS A 443 36.12 6.24 5.32
C LYS A 443 35.67 5.44 6.53
N ASP A 444 34.41 5.44 6.81
CA ASP A 444 33.72 4.70 7.88
C ASP A 444 32.22 4.66 7.58
N PRO A 445 31.60 3.46 7.47
CA PRO A 445 30.15 3.32 7.27
C PRO A 445 29.30 4.10 8.31
N ALA A 446 29.79 4.23 9.56
CA ALA A 446 29.08 4.97 10.59
C ALA A 446 28.93 6.48 10.26
N LEU A 447 29.91 7.07 9.58
CA LEU A 447 29.84 8.47 9.15
C LEU A 447 28.76 8.67 8.08
N ALA A 448 28.61 7.73 7.16
CA ALA A 448 27.56 7.77 6.15
C ALA A 448 26.18 7.67 6.80
N ARG A 449 25.99 6.74 7.73
CA ARG A 449 24.74 6.58 8.49
C ARG A 449 24.38 7.86 9.25
N GLN A 450 25.32 8.48 9.95
CA GLN A 450 25.11 9.75 10.67
C GLN A 450 24.72 10.88 9.72
N TYR A 451 25.40 11.00 8.57
CA TYR A 451 25.13 12.01 7.57
C TYR A 451 23.71 11.87 6.98
N LEU A 452 23.34 10.66 6.55
CA LEU A 452 22.03 10.36 6.00
C LEU A 452 20.92 10.55 7.03
N THR A 453 21.14 10.14 8.28
CA THR A 453 20.18 10.37 9.38
C THR A 453 19.93 11.86 9.59
N LYS A 454 21.00 12.67 9.65
CA LYS A 454 20.86 14.11 9.82
C LYS A 454 20.12 14.75 8.65
N TYR A 455 20.40 14.31 7.42
CA TYR A 455 19.74 14.79 6.23
C TYR A 455 18.24 14.46 6.27
N SER A 456 17.87 13.20 6.43
CA SER A 456 16.47 12.76 6.47
C SER A 456 15.69 13.47 7.59
N ASN A 457 16.26 13.53 8.79
CA ASN A 457 15.58 14.17 9.93
C ASN A 457 15.38 15.68 9.68
N SER A 458 16.36 16.36 9.08
CA SER A 458 16.19 17.77 8.73
C SER A 458 15.05 18.02 7.73
N LYS A 459 14.84 17.08 6.77
CA LYS A 459 13.75 17.17 5.80
C LYS A 459 12.37 16.85 6.41
N MET A 460 12.31 15.95 7.38
CA MET A 460 11.10 15.70 8.17
C MET A 460 10.68 16.92 8.98
N ASP A 461 11.63 17.59 9.65
CA ASP A 461 11.35 18.80 10.42
C ASP A 461 10.95 19.98 9.51
N GLU A 462 11.56 20.08 8.32
CA GLU A 462 11.21 21.07 7.29
C GLU A 462 9.77 20.88 6.83
N VAL A 463 9.31 19.66 6.56
CA VAL A 463 7.92 19.35 6.22
C VAL A 463 6.97 19.77 7.34
N THR A 464 7.27 19.42 8.58
CA THR A 464 6.43 19.78 9.73
C THR A 464 6.24 21.27 9.81
N LYS A 465 7.34 22.03 9.74
CA LYS A 465 7.30 23.50 9.76
C LYS A 465 6.52 24.05 8.57
N MET A 466 6.78 23.55 7.37
CA MET A 466 6.14 23.99 6.12
C MET A 466 4.61 23.85 6.20
N PHE A 467 4.11 22.73 6.74
CA PHE A 467 2.68 22.49 6.86
C PHE A 467 2.02 23.27 7.98
N LEU A 468 2.71 23.53 9.09
CA LEU A 468 2.23 24.45 10.12
C LEU A 468 2.13 25.90 9.58
N ASP A 469 3.11 26.35 8.83
CA ASP A 469 3.09 27.68 8.18
C ASP A 469 1.96 27.78 7.14
N LEU A 470 1.79 26.73 6.31
CA LEU A 470 0.72 26.66 5.33
C LEU A 470 -0.66 26.64 5.99
N ARG A 471 -0.85 25.86 7.06
CA ARG A 471 -2.08 25.86 7.87
C ARG A 471 -2.46 27.27 8.29
N ASN A 472 -1.50 28.04 8.83
CA ASN A 472 -1.75 29.41 9.30
C ASN A 472 -2.17 30.31 8.13
N GLN A 473 -1.56 30.16 6.96
CA GLN A 473 -1.94 30.91 5.76
C GLN A 473 -3.35 30.55 5.27
N ILE A 474 -3.70 29.26 5.27
CA ILE A 474 -5.03 28.75 4.89
C ILE A 474 -6.10 29.30 5.85
N ILE A 475 -5.85 29.27 7.17
CA ILE A 475 -6.76 29.82 8.16
C ILE A 475 -7.04 31.31 7.86
N VAL A 476 -5.99 32.12 7.68
CA VAL A 476 -6.17 33.55 7.38
C VAL A 476 -6.92 33.79 6.07
N ARG A 477 -6.64 32.98 5.03
CA ARG A 477 -7.21 33.20 3.70
C ARG A 477 -8.64 32.69 3.53
N TYR A 478 -9.00 31.57 4.18
CA TYR A 478 -10.24 30.83 3.88
C TYR A 478 -11.23 30.70 5.04
N THR A 479 -10.92 31.22 6.24
CA THR A 479 -11.82 31.11 7.39
C THR A 479 -12.36 32.46 7.90
N ASN A 480 -12.07 33.55 7.21
CA ASN A 480 -12.49 34.91 7.58
C ASN A 480 -13.90 35.30 7.08
N ASN A 481 -14.62 34.38 6.40
CA ASN A 481 -15.92 34.61 5.76
C ASN A 481 -15.94 35.78 4.74
N LEU A 482 -14.80 36.18 4.23
CA LEU A 482 -14.68 37.13 3.12
C LEU A 482 -14.62 36.33 1.82
N GLU A 483 -15.45 36.71 0.83
CA GLU A 483 -15.46 36.10 -0.49
C GLU A 483 -14.24 36.50 -1.35
#